data_bdebec6fb7ec67d36804270fa5791c99
#
_entry.id   bdebec6fb7ec67d36804270fa5791c99
#
_cell.length_a   1.000
_cell.length_b   1.000
_cell.length_c   1.000
_cell.angle_alpha   90.00
_cell.angle_beta   90.00
_cell.angle_gamma   90.00
#
_symmetry.space_group_name_H-M   'P 1'
#
loop_
_entity.id
_entity.type
_entity.pdbx_description
1 polymer ?
#
loop_
_entity_poly.entity_id
_entity_poly.type
_entity_poly.pdbx_seq_one_letter_code
_entity_poly.pdbx_strand_id
1 'polypeptide(L)'
;MNLRSKRLRARVCIATSGLAWVVAIGFTVGGRRASAAQAAAPVLVTGVAQAASPPGAWTASDCSICHEKAVNANFQHSAHGRNDQSCATCHKNVSEHFRAKAAGESGGPSPSLKTLKARDVNDTCLTCHESGARANWHGGMHDRRDTGCISCHSIHSFKSATAQMKTEHQAETCFACHKQIRAKYQRTSHHPVREGKMECSACHNPHDSTQPKMIDAPTVNDKCYQCHTEKRGPFLWEHEPVRENCLTCHDPHGSNHPRLTIAMQPYLCQRCHGNSGHPGTIYDKNNAIGGPLVATAPPSGVTTTQTIVSPRILSRGCPNCHNQIHGSNSPSGVVFGR
;
A
#
# COMPACT_ATOMS: atom_id res chain seq x y z
N MET A 1 0.68 -52.85 18.37
CA MET A 1 2.02 -53.15 18.93
C MET A 1 2.71 -51.84 19.25
N ASN A 2 2.83 -51.62 20.53
CA ASN A 2 3.55 -50.57 21.24
C ASN A 2 5.01 -50.38 20.77
N LEU A 3 5.49 -49.15 20.79
CA LEU A 3 6.64 -48.83 21.64
C LEU A 3 6.87 -47.30 21.65
N ARG A 4 6.71 -46.76 22.85
CA ARG A 4 7.17 -45.47 23.32
C ARG A 4 8.72 -45.45 23.38
N SER A 5 9.32 -44.32 23.13
CA SER A 5 10.57 -43.94 23.76
C SER A 5 10.61 -42.43 24.06
N LYS A 6 10.60 -42.18 25.35
CA LYS A 6 10.93 -40.93 26.06
C LYS A 6 12.45 -40.78 26.17
N ARG A 7 12.90 -39.58 26.30
CA ARG A 7 14.06 -39.05 27.07
C ARG A 7 14.79 -37.98 26.25
N LEU A 8 15.44 -36.93 26.74
CA LEU A 8 15.73 -36.49 28.11
C LEU A 8 16.24 -35.05 28.02
N ARG A 9 15.90 -34.24 28.96
CA ARG A 9 16.43 -32.89 29.17
C ARG A 9 17.89 -32.93 29.60
N ALA A 10 18.73 -32.02 29.10
CA ALA A 10 19.95 -31.64 29.79
C ALA A 10 20.07 -30.10 29.81
N ARG A 11 19.96 -29.57 31.02
CA ARG A 11 20.38 -28.19 31.36
C ARG A 11 21.89 -28.27 31.63
N VAL A 12 22.66 -27.37 31.04
CA VAL A 12 24.02 -27.09 31.53
C VAL A 12 24.08 -25.57 31.77
N CYS A 13 24.15 -25.26 33.07
CA CYS A 13 24.65 -23.99 33.56
C CYS A 13 26.17 -24.04 33.55
N ILE A 14 26.84 -23.08 32.94
CA ILE A 14 28.24 -22.79 33.25
C ILE A 14 28.33 -21.29 33.51
N ALA A 15 28.57 -20.97 34.77
CA ALA A 15 29.06 -19.69 35.23
C ALA A 15 30.58 -19.72 35.19
N THR A 16 31.21 -18.71 34.61
CA THR A 16 32.59 -18.36 34.89
C THR A 16 32.75 -16.85 34.97
N SER A 17 33.18 -16.50 36.12
CA SER A 17 33.61 -15.20 36.62
C SER A 17 34.93 -14.74 35.99
N GLY A 18 35.06 -13.40 35.88
CA GLY A 18 36.32 -12.71 36.15
C GLY A 18 37.07 -12.12 34.99
N LEU A 19 37.21 -10.87 34.87
CA LEU A 19 38.29 -9.98 35.28
C LEU A 19 38.10 -8.57 34.68
N ALA A 20 38.05 -7.63 35.57
CA ALA A 20 38.10 -6.21 35.25
C ALA A 20 39.51 -5.82 34.78
N TRP A 21 39.63 -5.04 33.72
CA TRP A 21 40.77 -4.20 33.42
C TRP A 21 40.32 -2.73 33.41
N VAL A 22 40.74 -2.06 34.46
CA VAL A 22 40.68 -0.56 34.56
C VAL A 22 41.88 -0.02 33.82
N VAL A 23 41.63 0.70 32.76
CA VAL A 23 42.64 1.62 32.17
C VAL A 23 42.17 3.04 32.46
N ALA A 24 42.82 3.63 33.45
CA ALA A 24 42.70 5.06 33.71
C ALA A 24 43.54 5.83 32.71
N ILE A 25 42.92 6.61 31.84
CA ILE A 25 43.59 7.65 31.08
C ILE A 25 43.07 8.98 31.60
N GLY A 26 43.95 9.68 32.34
CA GLY A 26 43.68 11.03 32.80
C GLY A 26 43.77 12.00 31.64
N PHE A 27 42.73 12.76 31.44
CA PHE A 27 42.77 14.02 30.69
C PHE A 27 42.30 15.15 31.60
N THR A 28 43.23 15.98 31.99
CA THR A 28 42.93 17.27 32.59
C THR A 28 42.53 18.24 31.49
N VAL A 29 41.30 18.73 31.51
CA VAL A 29 40.89 19.89 30.73
C VAL A 29 40.01 20.79 31.57
N GLY A 30 40.37 22.01 31.51
CA GLY A 30 39.95 23.20 32.19
C GLY A 30 38.47 23.40 32.46
N GLY A 31 38.27 24.02 33.60
CA GLY A 31 36.96 24.40 34.11
C GLY A 31 36.16 25.31 33.18
N ARG A 32 34.97 24.87 32.84
CA ARG A 32 33.90 25.78 32.50
C ARG A 32 32.82 25.65 33.60
N ARG A 33 32.54 26.81 34.17
CA ARG A 33 31.50 26.97 35.18
C ARG A 33 30.20 26.41 34.64
N ALA A 34 29.67 25.35 35.25
CA ALA A 34 28.33 24.90 35.03
C ALA A 34 27.38 25.96 35.62
N SER A 35 26.65 26.61 34.76
CA SER A 35 25.48 27.40 35.13
C SER A 35 24.46 26.45 35.70
N ALA A 36 24.05 26.65 36.92
CA ALA A 36 22.99 25.87 37.58
C ALA A 36 21.70 26.05 36.77
N ALA A 37 21.28 24.99 36.10
CA ALA A 37 19.94 24.90 35.55
C ALA A 37 18.98 24.89 36.74
N GLN A 38 18.28 26.00 36.96
CA GLN A 38 17.15 26.05 37.89
C GLN A 38 16.14 25.03 37.40
N ALA A 39 15.89 24.00 38.21
CA ALA A 39 14.80 23.08 38.02
C ALA A 39 13.49 23.90 38.02
N ALA A 40 12.84 23.98 36.89
CA ALA A 40 11.50 24.55 36.80
C ALA A 40 10.61 23.71 37.68
N ALA A 41 10.02 24.36 38.70
CA ALA A 41 8.98 23.76 39.52
C ALA A 41 7.86 23.21 38.62
N PRO A 42 7.25 22.05 38.95
CA PRO A 42 6.11 21.57 38.18
C PRO A 42 5.02 22.66 38.27
N VAL A 43 4.68 23.18 37.08
CA VAL A 43 3.48 24.00 36.94
C VAL A 43 2.32 23.08 37.27
N LEU A 44 1.77 23.21 38.44
CA LEU A 44 0.44 22.71 38.76
C LEU A 44 -0.50 23.34 37.74
N VAL A 45 -0.86 22.58 36.72
CA VAL A 45 -2.00 22.90 35.88
C VAL A 45 -3.22 22.75 36.77
N THR A 46 -3.48 23.78 37.54
CA THR A 46 -4.74 23.94 38.22
C THR A 46 -5.83 23.89 37.17
N GLY A 47 -6.73 22.93 37.37
CA GLY A 47 -7.81 22.53 36.50
C GLY A 47 -8.17 23.55 35.43
N VAL A 48 -8.07 23.12 34.20
CA VAL A 48 -8.82 23.73 33.12
C VAL A 48 -10.28 23.65 33.63
N ALA A 49 -10.77 24.74 34.18
CA ALA A 49 -12.21 24.88 34.43
C ALA A 49 -12.82 24.52 33.08
N GLN A 50 -13.61 23.45 33.05
CA GLN A 50 -14.42 23.15 31.88
C GLN A 50 -15.16 24.44 31.57
N ALA A 51 -14.74 25.14 30.53
CA ALA A 51 -15.45 26.31 30.07
C ALA A 51 -16.87 25.82 29.85
N ALA A 52 -17.80 26.40 30.61
CA ALA A 52 -19.20 26.09 30.45
C ALA A 52 -19.52 26.21 28.98
N SER A 53 -20.01 25.15 28.40
CA SER A 53 -20.34 25.10 26.98
C SER A 53 -21.08 26.35 26.60
N PRO A 54 -20.71 27.09 25.56
CA PRO A 54 -21.42 28.30 25.19
C PRO A 54 -22.90 27.96 25.02
N PRO A 55 -23.84 28.88 25.39
CA PRO A 55 -25.27 28.61 25.27
C PRO A 55 -25.59 28.18 23.82
N GLY A 56 -26.02 26.94 23.66
CA GLY A 56 -26.26 26.34 22.35
C GLY A 56 -25.29 25.21 21.91
N ALA A 57 -24.39 24.73 22.77
CA ALA A 57 -23.62 23.56 22.52
C ALA A 57 -24.51 22.30 22.59
N TRP A 58 -24.89 21.79 21.44
CA TRP A 58 -25.70 20.57 21.28
C TRP A 58 -24.88 19.34 21.61
N THR A 59 -25.32 18.56 22.57
CA THR A 59 -24.69 17.30 22.98
C THR A 59 -25.32 16.09 22.26
N ALA A 60 -24.66 14.95 22.33
CA ALA A 60 -25.23 13.71 21.83
C ALA A 60 -26.56 13.35 22.52
N SER A 61 -26.71 13.66 23.80
CA SER A 61 -27.96 13.43 24.57
C SER A 61 -29.13 14.24 24.04
N ASP A 62 -28.91 15.50 23.67
CA ASP A 62 -29.98 16.34 23.14
C ASP A 62 -30.52 15.81 21.80
N CYS A 63 -29.66 15.25 20.99
CA CYS A 63 -30.03 14.72 19.67
C CYS A 63 -30.60 13.30 19.75
N SER A 64 -30.21 12.50 20.75
CA SER A 64 -30.62 11.09 20.89
C SER A 64 -32.13 10.91 21.12
N ILE A 65 -32.79 11.92 21.68
CA ILE A 65 -34.24 11.92 21.94
C ILE A 65 -35.02 11.62 20.64
N CYS A 66 -34.58 12.16 19.50
CA CYS A 66 -35.20 11.98 18.20
C CYS A 66 -34.36 11.17 17.23
N HIS A 67 -33.04 11.14 17.42
CA HIS A 67 -32.07 10.53 16.51
C HIS A 67 -31.28 9.39 17.17
N GLU A 68 -31.95 8.48 17.89
CA GLU A 68 -31.30 7.35 18.58
C GLU A 68 -30.38 6.55 17.66
N LYS A 69 -30.80 6.30 16.41
CA LYS A 69 -29.97 5.56 15.44
C LYS A 69 -28.70 6.28 15.01
N ALA A 70 -28.65 7.61 15.11
CA ALA A 70 -27.45 8.38 14.78
C ALA A 70 -26.47 8.44 15.95
N VAL A 71 -26.99 8.36 17.17
CA VAL A 71 -26.21 8.39 18.43
C VAL A 71 -26.08 6.97 19.00
N ASN A 72 -25.85 6.02 18.15
CA ASN A 72 -25.71 4.61 18.50
C ASN A 72 -24.32 4.31 19.12
N ALA A 73 -24.16 3.06 19.57
CA ALA A 73 -22.91 2.58 20.16
C ALA A 73 -21.69 2.79 19.26
N ASN A 74 -21.84 2.63 17.93
CA ASN A 74 -20.74 2.85 17.00
C ASN A 74 -20.25 4.31 17.04
N PHE A 75 -21.18 5.28 17.02
CA PHE A 75 -20.81 6.69 17.14
C PHE A 75 -20.14 6.95 18.48
N GLN A 76 -20.73 6.53 19.59
CA GLN A 76 -20.20 6.74 20.94
C GLN A 76 -18.80 6.16 21.12
N HIS A 77 -18.50 5.01 20.52
CA HIS A 77 -17.17 4.40 20.54
C HIS A 77 -16.23 4.91 19.45
N SER A 78 -16.69 5.76 18.55
CA SER A 78 -15.86 6.40 17.54
C SER A 78 -14.90 7.43 18.13
N ALA A 79 -13.89 7.82 17.40
CA ALA A 79 -13.01 8.91 17.82
C ALA A 79 -13.79 10.22 18.00
N HIS A 80 -14.79 10.49 17.17
CA HIS A 80 -15.63 11.68 17.27
C HIS A 80 -16.50 11.65 18.53
N GLY A 81 -17.14 10.52 18.81
CA GLY A 81 -17.97 10.40 20.02
C GLY A 81 -17.18 10.46 21.32
N ARG A 82 -15.99 9.81 21.35
CA ARG A 82 -15.13 9.84 22.56
C ARG A 82 -14.51 11.20 22.85
N ASN A 83 -14.34 12.05 21.84
CA ASN A 83 -13.79 13.39 21.99
C ASN A 83 -14.88 14.46 22.18
N ASP A 84 -16.10 14.06 22.55
CA ASP A 84 -17.24 14.92 22.80
C ASP A 84 -17.49 15.99 21.74
N GLN A 85 -17.29 15.59 20.46
CA GLN A 85 -17.54 16.50 19.36
C GLN A 85 -19.04 16.87 19.33
N SER A 86 -19.31 18.17 19.42
CA SER A 86 -20.67 18.67 19.30
C SER A 86 -21.28 18.31 17.95
N CYS A 87 -22.54 17.91 17.92
CA CYS A 87 -23.26 17.65 16.67
C CYS A 87 -23.21 18.86 15.71
N ALA A 88 -23.24 20.08 16.27
CA ALA A 88 -23.15 21.32 15.50
C ALA A 88 -21.79 21.56 14.83
N THR A 89 -20.73 20.85 15.23
CA THR A 89 -19.43 20.92 14.57
C THR A 89 -19.51 20.44 13.12
N CYS A 90 -20.29 19.38 12.90
CA CYS A 90 -20.46 18.78 11.56
C CYS A 90 -21.80 19.17 10.92
N HIS A 91 -22.86 19.30 11.71
CA HIS A 91 -24.21 19.58 11.25
C HIS A 91 -24.54 21.07 11.43
N LYS A 92 -24.67 21.80 10.34
CA LYS A 92 -25.05 23.21 10.35
C LYS A 92 -26.56 23.37 10.60
N ASN A 93 -26.97 24.57 11.07
CA ASN A 93 -28.39 24.91 11.32
C ASN A 93 -29.11 24.01 12.35
N VAL A 94 -28.34 23.38 13.25
CA VAL A 94 -28.89 22.49 14.31
C VAL A 94 -29.88 23.23 15.18
N SER A 95 -29.59 24.47 15.60
CA SER A 95 -30.46 25.27 16.48
C SER A 95 -31.81 25.59 15.84
N GLU A 96 -31.81 25.94 14.54
CA GLU A 96 -33.05 26.21 13.78
C GLU A 96 -33.84 24.93 13.56
N HIS A 97 -33.16 23.81 13.22
CA HIS A 97 -33.77 22.51 13.10
C HIS A 97 -34.46 22.09 14.39
N PHE A 98 -33.79 22.22 15.52
CA PHE A 98 -34.34 21.86 16.84
C PHE A 98 -35.56 22.71 17.18
N ARG A 99 -35.47 24.04 16.97
CA ARG A 99 -36.58 24.97 17.24
C ARG A 99 -37.82 24.62 16.38
N ALA A 100 -37.65 24.40 15.10
CA ALA A 100 -38.74 24.04 14.20
C ALA A 100 -39.39 22.72 14.63
N LYS A 101 -38.61 21.71 15.02
CA LYS A 101 -39.14 20.42 15.47
C LYS A 101 -39.81 20.49 16.82
N ALA A 102 -39.28 21.27 17.76
CA ALA A 102 -39.90 21.53 19.04
C ALA A 102 -41.24 22.27 18.89
N ALA A 103 -41.37 23.14 17.89
CA ALA A 103 -42.61 23.82 17.54
C ALA A 103 -43.62 22.94 16.77
N GLY A 104 -43.30 21.69 16.47
CA GLY A 104 -44.14 20.76 15.69
C GLY A 104 -44.17 21.06 14.19
N GLU A 105 -43.27 21.88 13.68
CA GLU A 105 -43.21 22.22 12.28
C GLU A 105 -42.72 21.03 11.43
N SER A 106 -43.42 20.74 10.35
CA SER A 106 -43.04 19.69 9.40
C SER A 106 -41.87 20.09 8.49
N GLY A 107 -41.69 21.41 8.30
CA GLY A 107 -40.55 22.01 7.56
C GLY A 107 -39.37 22.33 8.49
N GLY A 108 -38.44 23.03 7.98
CA GLY A 108 -37.24 23.50 8.66
C GLY A 108 -35.96 23.00 8.02
N PRO A 109 -34.81 23.66 8.26
CA PRO A 109 -33.57 23.30 7.65
C PRO A 109 -33.15 21.90 8.04
N SER A 110 -32.68 21.12 7.07
CA SER A 110 -32.08 19.80 7.32
C SER A 110 -30.56 19.96 7.51
N PRO A 111 -30.04 19.62 8.67
CA PRO A 111 -28.59 19.65 8.88
C PRO A 111 -27.86 18.45 8.27
N SER A 112 -28.53 17.66 7.44
CA SER A 112 -27.96 16.42 6.87
C SER A 112 -26.85 16.71 5.86
N LEU A 113 -25.68 16.17 6.08
CA LEU A 113 -24.57 16.25 5.14
C LEU A 113 -24.84 15.52 3.81
N LYS A 114 -25.80 14.60 3.78
CA LYS A 114 -26.16 13.84 2.57
C LYS A 114 -26.82 14.71 1.50
N THR A 115 -27.36 15.84 1.86
CA THR A 115 -28.04 16.79 0.94
C THR A 115 -27.10 17.86 0.42
N LEU A 116 -25.88 17.94 0.95
CA LEU A 116 -24.87 18.90 0.55
C LEU A 116 -24.06 18.39 -0.65
N LYS A 117 -23.45 19.31 -1.39
CA LYS A 117 -22.45 18.97 -2.40
C LYS A 117 -21.22 18.34 -1.73
N ALA A 118 -20.54 17.47 -2.46
CA ALA A 118 -19.34 16.80 -1.93
C ALA A 118 -18.31 17.78 -1.37
N ARG A 119 -18.11 18.93 -2.06
CA ARG A 119 -17.19 19.98 -1.62
C ARG A 119 -17.56 20.52 -0.24
N ASP A 120 -18.83 20.86 -0.01
CA ASP A 120 -19.26 21.43 1.27
C ASP A 120 -19.11 20.43 2.43
N VAL A 121 -19.31 19.15 2.12
CA VAL A 121 -19.03 18.03 3.04
C VAL A 121 -17.54 17.94 3.33
N ASN A 122 -16.70 17.99 2.30
CA ASN A 122 -15.24 17.91 2.42
C ASN A 122 -14.72 19.09 3.27
N ASP A 123 -15.14 20.30 2.96
CA ASP A 123 -14.76 21.50 3.71
C ASP A 123 -15.13 21.38 5.20
N THR A 124 -16.29 20.80 5.50
CA THR A 124 -16.69 20.54 6.89
C THR A 124 -15.71 19.58 7.61
N CYS A 125 -15.30 18.51 6.96
CA CYS A 125 -14.36 17.54 7.56
C CYS A 125 -12.94 18.11 7.66
N LEU A 126 -12.52 18.86 6.65
CA LEU A 126 -11.16 19.40 6.52
C LEU A 126 -10.88 20.54 7.52
N THR A 127 -11.89 21.16 8.13
CA THR A 127 -11.65 22.09 9.25
C THR A 127 -10.78 21.50 10.35
N CYS A 128 -10.79 20.17 10.51
CA CYS A 128 -9.99 19.45 11.50
C CYS A 128 -9.05 18.41 10.85
N HIS A 129 -9.35 17.93 9.65
CA HIS A 129 -8.66 16.84 9.02
C HIS A 129 -7.74 17.26 7.87
N GLU A 130 -7.18 18.47 7.87
CA GLU A 130 -6.34 19.03 6.80
C GLU A 130 -4.84 18.70 6.96
N SER A 131 -4.48 17.61 7.61
CA SER A 131 -3.08 17.28 7.89
C SER A 131 -2.73 15.83 7.57
N GLY A 132 -1.43 15.54 7.50
CA GLY A 132 -0.89 14.20 7.26
C GLY A 132 -1.32 13.68 5.88
N ALA A 133 -1.80 12.46 5.82
CA ALA A 133 -2.19 11.80 4.57
C ALA A 133 -3.32 12.51 3.79
N ARG A 134 -3.99 13.50 4.39
CA ARG A 134 -5.11 14.24 3.78
C ARG A 134 -4.71 15.62 3.27
N ALA A 135 -3.47 16.05 3.51
CA ALA A 135 -2.99 17.38 3.15
C ALA A 135 -3.16 17.75 1.66
N ASN A 136 -3.18 16.74 0.80
CA ASN A 136 -3.31 16.94 -0.65
C ASN A 136 -4.73 16.70 -1.17
N TRP A 137 -5.75 16.66 -0.30
CA TRP A 137 -7.12 16.38 -0.73
C TRP A 137 -7.63 17.39 -1.73
N HIS A 138 -7.49 18.69 -1.42
CA HIS A 138 -7.94 19.77 -2.32
C HIS A 138 -7.21 19.74 -3.65
N GLY A 139 -7.98 19.69 -4.73
CA GLY A 139 -7.45 19.55 -6.08
C GLY A 139 -6.95 18.15 -6.43
N GLY A 140 -7.06 17.21 -5.51
CA GLY A 140 -6.72 15.81 -5.72
C GLY A 140 -7.65 15.07 -6.67
N MET A 141 -7.31 13.83 -7.01
CA MET A 141 -8.03 13.04 -8.02
C MET A 141 -9.50 12.79 -7.64
N HIS A 142 -9.77 12.46 -6.36
CA HIS A 142 -11.12 12.23 -5.88
C HIS A 142 -11.88 13.53 -5.69
N ASP A 143 -11.26 14.59 -5.19
CA ASP A 143 -11.87 15.91 -5.04
C ASP A 143 -12.37 16.46 -6.38
N ARG A 144 -11.52 16.39 -7.42
CA ARG A 144 -11.89 16.80 -8.79
C ARG A 144 -13.03 15.98 -9.43
N ARG A 145 -13.39 14.85 -8.82
CA ARG A 145 -14.49 13.98 -9.25
C ARG A 145 -15.69 14.06 -8.33
N ASP A 146 -15.82 15.15 -7.56
CA ASP A 146 -16.91 15.38 -6.62
C ASP A 146 -17.11 14.22 -5.62
N THR A 147 -16.01 13.60 -5.19
CA THR A 147 -16.07 12.53 -4.18
C THR A 147 -16.05 13.16 -2.80
N GLY A 148 -17.12 12.96 -2.04
CA GLY A 148 -17.19 13.44 -0.66
C GLY A 148 -16.55 12.44 0.31
N CYS A 149 -16.03 12.93 1.44
CA CYS A 149 -15.49 12.10 2.51
C CYS A 149 -16.47 11.01 2.94
N ILE A 150 -17.76 11.35 3.00
CA ILE A 150 -18.85 10.43 3.33
C ILE A 150 -19.15 9.40 2.23
N SER A 151 -18.49 9.46 1.08
CA SER A 151 -18.59 8.39 0.07
C SER A 151 -17.89 7.11 0.53
N CYS A 152 -16.81 7.25 1.29
CA CYS A 152 -16.00 6.14 1.81
C CYS A 152 -16.18 5.93 3.31
N HIS A 153 -16.31 7.03 4.08
CA HIS A 153 -16.41 7.03 5.53
C HIS A 153 -17.86 7.12 6.02
N SER A 154 -18.11 6.60 7.21
CA SER A 154 -19.37 6.80 7.92
C SER A 154 -19.10 7.04 9.38
N ILE A 155 -19.52 8.20 9.89
CA ILE A 155 -19.28 8.56 11.28
C ILE A 155 -20.25 7.83 12.22
N HIS A 156 -21.50 7.63 11.79
CA HIS A 156 -22.55 7.06 12.62
C HIS A 156 -22.77 5.55 12.44
N SER A 157 -22.37 4.99 11.29
CA SER A 157 -22.70 3.61 10.93
C SER A 157 -21.57 2.93 10.15
N PHE A 158 -20.33 3.13 10.60
CA PHE A 158 -19.18 2.44 10.02
C PHE A 158 -19.25 0.93 10.31
N LYS A 159 -18.72 0.14 9.38
CA LYS A 159 -18.58 -1.31 9.53
C LYS A 159 -17.17 -1.72 9.92
N SER A 160 -16.18 -0.91 9.59
CA SER A 160 -14.80 -1.09 10.05
C SER A 160 -14.42 0.04 11.00
N ALA A 161 -13.92 -0.29 12.18
CA ALA A 161 -13.40 0.68 13.16
C ALA A 161 -12.15 1.39 12.62
N THR A 162 -11.35 0.71 11.78
CA THR A 162 -10.20 1.31 11.11
C THR A 162 -10.68 2.35 10.11
N ALA A 163 -10.31 3.61 10.36
CA ALA A 163 -10.71 4.77 9.56
C ALA A 163 -12.21 4.95 9.36
N GLN A 164 -13.07 4.30 10.17
CA GLN A 164 -14.53 4.41 10.10
C GLN A 164 -15.10 4.18 8.69
N MET A 165 -14.68 3.12 8.04
CA MET A 165 -15.09 2.78 6.68
C MET A 165 -16.55 2.28 6.63
N LYS A 166 -17.24 2.56 5.52
CA LYS A 166 -18.61 2.08 5.26
C LYS A 166 -18.74 0.58 5.09
N THR A 167 -17.66 -0.08 4.71
CA THR A 167 -17.58 -1.52 4.47
C THR A 167 -16.62 -2.15 5.47
N GLU A 168 -16.76 -3.44 5.70
CA GLU A 168 -15.89 -4.20 6.58
C GLU A 168 -14.47 -4.26 5.99
N HIS A 169 -14.38 -4.52 4.70
CA HIS A 169 -13.12 -4.52 3.95
C HIS A 169 -13.01 -3.27 3.09
N GLN A 170 -11.86 -2.59 3.15
CA GLN A 170 -11.60 -1.37 2.39
C GLN A 170 -11.81 -1.57 0.88
N ALA A 171 -11.39 -2.72 0.35
CA ALA A 171 -11.50 -3.04 -1.06
C ALA A 171 -12.95 -2.92 -1.59
N GLU A 172 -13.94 -3.30 -0.80
CA GLU A 172 -15.36 -3.20 -1.18
C GLU A 172 -15.79 -1.75 -1.38
N THR A 173 -15.32 -0.84 -0.53
CA THR A 173 -15.57 0.59 -0.68
C THR A 173 -15.01 1.11 -2.00
N CYS A 174 -13.77 0.74 -2.33
CA CYS A 174 -13.11 1.16 -3.55
C CYS A 174 -13.79 0.55 -4.80
N PHE A 175 -14.13 -0.72 -4.75
CA PHE A 175 -14.73 -1.45 -5.86
C PHE A 175 -16.16 -1.00 -6.22
N ALA A 176 -16.82 -0.26 -5.37
CA ALA A 176 -18.11 0.37 -5.70
C ALA A 176 -18.00 1.23 -6.97
N CYS A 177 -16.88 1.94 -7.13
CA CYS A 177 -16.57 2.78 -8.29
C CYS A 177 -15.51 2.15 -9.21
N HIS A 178 -14.47 1.53 -8.66
CA HIS A 178 -13.33 0.97 -9.41
C HIS A 178 -13.60 -0.46 -9.91
N LYS A 179 -14.68 -0.65 -10.68
CA LYS A 179 -15.15 -1.96 -11.17
C LYS A 179 -14.13 -2.69 -12.04
N GLN A 180 -13.37 -1.95 -12.86
CA GLN A 180 -12.32 -2.53 -13.71
C GLN A 180 -11.18 -3.11 -12.88
N ILE A 181 -10.80 -2.43 -11.81
CA ILE A 181 -9.78 -2.92 -10.89
C ILE A 181 -10.28 -4.15 -10.14
N ARG A 182 -11.56 -4.16 -9.70
CA ARG A 182 -12.19 -5.36 -9.14
C ARG A 182 -12.09 -6.55 -10.09
N ALA A 183 -12.37 -6.34 -11.39
CA ALA A 183 -12.28 -7.41 -12.38
C ALA A 183 -10.84 -7.94 -12.54
N LYS A 184 -9.82 -7.07 -12.44
CA LYS A 184 -8.41 -7.51 -12.47
C LYS A 184 -8.07 -8.42 -11.28
N TYR A 185 -8.56 -8.11 -10.08
CA TYR A 185 -8.34 -8.95 -8.90
C TYR A 185 -9.04 -10.32 -8.95
N GLN A 186 -9.93 -10.56 -9.93
CA GLN A 186 -10.50 -11.90 -10.18
C GLN A 186 -9.60 -12.78 -11.06
N ARG A 187 -8.51 -12.26 -11.61
CA ARG A 187 -7.58 -13.01 -12.43
C ARG A 187 -6.74 -13.97 -11.58
N THR A 188 -6.13 -14.96 -12.23
CA THR A 188 -5.39 -16.04 -11.56
C THR A 188 -4.18 -15.57 -10.77
N SER A 189 -3.50 -14.53 -11.23
CA SER A 189 -2.34 -13.94 -10.56
C SER A 189 -2.71 -12.53 -10.11
N HIS A 190 -2.72 -12.27 -8.81
CA HIS A 190 -3.06 -10.97 -8.22
C HIS A 190 -2.42 -10.84 -6.83
N HIS A 191 -2.27 -9.62 -6.33
CA HIS A 191 -1.96 -9.42 -4.93
C HIS A 191 -3.16 -9.81 -4.05
N PRO A 192 -2.96 -10.27 -2.81
CA PRO A 192 -4.00 -10.89 -1.99
C PRO A 192 -4.97 -9.88 -1.36
N VAL A 193 -5.49 -8.96 -2.18
CA VAL A 193 -6.50 -7.96 -1.78
C VAL A 193 -7.87 -8.63 -1.63
N ARG A 194 -8.21 -9.52 -2.55
CA ARG A 194 -9.45 -10.28 -2.51
C ARG A 194 -9.54 -11.20 -1.29
N GLU A 195 -8.41 -11.69 -0.85
CA GLU A 195 -8.25 -12.56 0.32
C GLU A 195 -8.18 -11.77 1.64
N GLY A 196 -8.32 -10.45 1.61
CA GLY A 196 -8.27 -9.57 2.77
C GLY A 196 -6.91 -9.47 3.46
N LYS A 197 -5.84 -9.91 2.79
CA LYS A 197 -4.46 -9.85 3.34
C LYS A 197 -3.72 -8.58 2.98
N MET A 198 -4.27 -7.80 2.06
CA MET A 198 -3.72 -6.53 1.60
C MET A 198 -4.86 -5.57 1.32
N GLU A 199 -4.65 -4.30 1.60
CA GLU A 199 -5.60 -3.23 1.34
C GLU A 199 -5.13 -2.34 0.17
N CYS A 200 -6.05 -1.64 -0.47
CA CYS A 200 -5.71 -0.71 -1.56
C CYS A 200 -4.76 0.40 -1.07
N SER A 201 -4.94 0.85 0.17
CA SER A 201 -4.11 1.85 0.83
C SER A 201 -2.68 1.37 1.15
N ALA A 202 -2.39 0.09 0.99
CA ALA A 202 -1.00 -0.39 1.06
C ALA A 202 -0.12 0.18 -0.06
N CYS A 203 -0.73 0.60 -1.18
CA CYS A 203 -0.02 1.18 -2.32
C CYS A 203 -0.48 2.60 -2.65
N HIS A 204 -1.75 2.91 -2.43
CA HIS A 204 -2.37 4.19 -2.80
C HIS A 204 -2.77 5.00 -1.57
N ASN A 205 -2.53 6.32 -1.62
CA ASN A 205 -3.18 7.24 -0.69
C ASN A 205 -4.49 7.76 -1.32
N PRO A 206 -5.67 7.28 -0.88
CA PRO A 206 -6.95 7.69 -1.46
C PRO A 206 -7.29 9.17 -1.24
N HIS A 207 -6.59 9.84 -0.32
CA HIS A 207 -6.75 11.28 -0.07
C HIS A 207 -5.84 12.13 -0.96
N ASP A 208 -5.21 11.51 -1.94
CA ASP A 208 -4.24 12.01 -2.90
C ASP A 208 -2.80 12.03 -2.38
N SER A 209 -1.92 12.00 -3.34
CA SER A 209 -0.49 12.17 -3.18
C SER A 209 0.05 13.04 -4.33
N THR A 210 1.29 13.50 -4.20
CA THR A 210 1.95 14.25 -5.28
C THR A 210 2.33 13.34 -6.46
N GLN A 211 2.11 12.03 -6.34
CA GLN A 211 2.51 11.05 -7.36
C GLN A 211 1.33 10.62 -8.26
N PRO A 212 1.60 10.30 -9.53
CA PRO A 212 0.58 9.79 -10.44
C PRO A 212 -0.15 8.57 -9.85
N LYS A 213 -1.47 8.51 -10.08
CA LYS A 213 -2.33 7.43 -9.58
C LYS A 213 -2.35 7.31 -8.06
N MET A 214 -2.02 8.37 -7.35
CA MET A 214 -2.02 8.43 -5.88
C MET A 214 -1.11 7.37 -5.23
N ILE A 215 0.01 7.04 -5.87
CA ILE A 215 1.00 6.12 -5.28
C ILE A 215 1.61 6.78 -4.04
N ASP A 216 1.63 6.04 -2.93
CA ASP A 216 2.17 6.50 -1.66
C ASP A 216 3.67 6.16 -1.53
N ALA A 217 4.46 6.66 -2.46
CA ALA A 217 5.92 6.58 -2.50
C ALA A 217 6.46 7.53 -3.59
N PRO A 218 7.75 7.91 -3.55
CA PRO A 218 8.34 8.80 -4.55
C PRO A 218 8.26 8.24 -5.98
N THR A 219 8.42 6.94 -6.14
CA THR A 219 8.28 6.23 -7.41
C THR A 219 7.48 4.94 -7.26
N VAL A 220 7.03 4.38 -8.39
CA VAL A 220 6.41 3.05 -8.41
C VAL A 220 7.39 1.98 -7.88
N ASN A 221 8.65 2.05 -8.28
CA ASN A 221 9.66 1.10 -7.85
C ASN A 221 9.89 1.18 -6.34
N ASP A 222 9.98 2.40 -5.77
CA ASP A 222 10.10 2.56 -4.33
C ASP A 222 8.92 1.96 -3.58
N LYS A 223 7.71 2.05 -4.14
CA LYS A 223 6.54 1.39 -3.55
C LYS A 223 6.66 -0.13 -3.56
N CYS A 224 7.08 -0.69 -4.67
CA CYS A 224 7.27 -2.14 -4.79
C CYS A 224 8.37 -2.64 -3.83
N TYR A 225 9.46 -1.90 -3.70
CA TYR A 225 10.60 -2.24 -2.86
C TYR A 225 10.31 -2.23 -1.35
N GLN A 226 9.22 -1.63 -0.90
CA GLN A 226 8.80 -1.70 0.50
C GLN A 226 8.54 -3.15 0.95
N CYS A 227 8.11 -4.02 0.02
CA CYS A 227 7.85 -5.43 0.27
C CYS A 227 8.78 -6.35 -0.53
N HIS A 228 9.20 -5.95 -1.73
CA HIS A 228 10.06 -6.72 -2.64
C HIS A 228 11.50 -6.22 -2.60
N THR A 229 12.06 -6.12 -1.40
CA THR A 229 13.40 -5.58 -1.15
C THR A 229 14.50 -6.31 -1.90
N GLU A 230 14.33 -7.62 -2.14
CA GLU A 230 15.26 -8.47 -2.87
C GLU A 230 15.38 -8.10 -4.36
N LYS A 231 14.46 -7.28 -4.89
CA LYS A 231 14.51 -6.80 -6.28
C LYS A 231 15.15 -5.43 -6.42
N ARG A 232 15.50 -4.79 -5.29
CA ARG A 232 16.07 -3.45 -5.30
C ARG A 232 17.54 -3.41 -5.71
N GLY A 233 18.28 -4.43 -5.39
CA GLY A 233 19.73 -4.41 -5.53
C GLY A 233 20.47 -3.78 -4.34
N PRO A 234 21.66 -3.25 -4.50
CA PRO A 234 22.37 -3.01 -5.78
C PRO A 234 22.82 -4.29 -6.49
N PHE A 235 22.78 -4.26 -7.81
CA PHE A 235 23.28 -5.33 -8.64
C PHE A 235 24.46 -4.83 -9.48
N LEU A 236 25.45 -5.69 -9.73
CA LEU A 236 26.55 -5.39 -10.66
C LEU A 236 26.04 -5.25 -12.10
N TRP A 237 25.03 -6.04 -12.43
CA TRP A 237 24.41 -6.06 -13.75
C TRP A 237 22.92 -5.76 -13.58
N GLU A 238 22.51 -4.56 -13.96
CA GLU A 238 21.13 -4.12 -13.88
C GLU A 238 20.43 -4.30 -15.24
N HIS A 239 19.16 -4.71 -15.19
CA HIS A 239 18.30 -4.74 -16.37
C HIS A 239 17.52 -3.42 -16.42
N GLU A 240 17.81 -2.60 -17.41
CA GLU A 240 17.32 -1.21 -17.49
C GLU A 240 15.81 -1.07 -17.28
N PRO A 241 14.91 -1.88 -17.94
CA PRO A 241 13.48 -1.76 -17.72
C PRO A 241 13.03 -2.02 -16.27
N VAL A 242 13.78 -2.83 -15.53
CA VAL A 242 13.52 -3.11 -14.10
C VAL A 242 13.86 -1.89 -13.27
N ARG A 243 14.99 -1.26 -13.56
CA ARG A 243 15.42 -0.03 -12.89
C ARG A 243 14.46 1.13 -13.17
N GLU A 244 13.93 1.22 -14.38
CA GLU A 244 13.01 2.29 -14.79
C GLU A 244 11.64 2.15 -14.14
N ASN A 245 10.96 1.01 -14.36
CA ASN A 245 9.59 0.84 -13.87
C ASN A 245 9.15 -0.64 -13.86
N CYS A 246 8.78 -1.13 -12.69
CA CYS A 246 8.24 -2.50 -12.51
C CYS A 246 7.00 -2.76 -13.39
N LEU A 247 6.19 -1.74 -13.65
CA LEU A 247 4.97 -1.86 -14.45
C LEU A 247 5.23 -2.09 -15.96
N THR A 248 6.47 -1.97 -16.41
CA THR A 248 6.86 -2.35 -17.78
C THR A 248 6.57 -3.82 -18.04
N CYS A 249 6.68 -4.65 -17.01
CA CYS A 249 6.48 -6.11 -17.09
C CYS A 249 5.31 -6.61 -16.23
N HIS A 250 4.89 -5.89 -15.19
CA HIS A 250 3.91 -6.36 -14.21
C HIS A 250 2.66 -5.49 -14.14
N ASP A 251 1.48 -6.13 -13.95
CA ASP A 251 0.23 -5.46 -13.56
C ASP A 251 -0.10 -5.84 -12.10
N PRO A 252 0.10 -4.94 -11.12
CA PRO A 252 -0.04 -5.26 -9.71
C PRO A 252 -1.48 -5.58 -9.29
N HIS A 253 -2.48 -5.19 -10.09
CA HIS A 253 -3.88 -5.45 -9.77
C HIS A 253 -4.34 -6.85 -10.20
N GLY A 254 -3.68 -7.43 -11.19
CA GLY A 254 -3.96 -8.80 -11.60
C GLY A 254 -3.74 -9.09 -13.07
N SER A 255 -3.31 -10.31 -13.34
CA SER A 255 -3.04 -10.85 -14.66
C SER A 255 -3.50 -12.31 -14.77
N ASN A 256 -3.79 -12.74 -15.99
CA ASN A 256 -4.01 -14.16 -16.29
C ASN A 256 -2.68 -14.93 -16.51
N HIS A 257 -1.56 -14.20 -16.44
CA HIS A 257 -0.22 -14.76 -16.57
C HIS A 257 0.44 -14.89 -15.20
N PRO A 258 1.30 -15.89 -14.99
CA PRO A 258 2.00 -16.08 -13.72
C PRO A 258 2.82 -14.85 -13.32
N ARG A 259 2.98 -14.63 -12.00
CA ARG A 259 3.81 -13.56 -11.44
C ARG A 259 3.39 -12.15 -11.86
N LEU A 260 2.08 -11.94 -12.08
CA LEU A 260 1.51 -10.66 -12.47
C LEU A 260 2.05 -10.08 -13.80
N THR A 261 2.61 -10.90 -14.67
CA THR A 261 3.16 -10.39 -15.94
C THR A 261 2.05 -9.94 -16.89
N ILE A 262 2.29 -8.83 -17.61
CA ILE A 262 1.32 -8.25 -18.56
C ILE A 262 1.15 -9.06 -19.84
N ALA A 263 2.08 -9.97 -20.12
CA ALA A 263 2.05 -10.86 -21.26
C ALA A 263 2.69 -12.20 -20.90
N MET A 264 2.35 -13.23 -21.67
CA MET A 264 2.94 -14.55 -21.53
C MET A 264 4.35 -14.58 -22.10
N GLN A 265 5.21 -15.36 -21.48
CA GLN A 265 6.55 -15.64 -22.04
C GLN A 265 6.46 -16.68 -23.17
N PRO A 266 7.28 -16.57 -24.21
CA PRO A 266 8.40 -15.63 -24.40
C PRO A 266 8.01 -14.23 -24.88
N TYR A 267 6.74 -14.02 -25.27
CA TYR A 267 6.28 -12.77 -25.89
C TYR A 267 6.57 -11.53 -25.03
N LEU A 268 6.48 -11.64 -23.70
CA LEU A 268 6.84 -10.55 -22.81
C LEU A 268 8.25 -10.00 -23.09
N CYS A 269 9.21 -10.89 -23.26
CA CYS A 269 10.60 -10.53 -23.53
C CYS A 269 10.79 -10.03 -24.99
N GLN A 270 10.10 -10.65 -25.93
CA GLN A 270 10.17 -10.33 -27.35
C GLN A 270 9.64 -8.93 -27.70
N ARG A 271 8.88 -8.30 -26.82
CA ARG A 271 8.45 -6.90 -26.99
C ARG A 271 9.61 -5.93 -27.12
N CYS A 272 10.76 -6.27 -26.56
CA CYS A 272 11.99 -5.48 -26.64
C CYS A 272 13.14 -6.26 -27.31
N HIS A 273 13.18 -7.57 -27.14
CA HIS A 273 14.25 -8.45 -27.62
C HIS A 273 13.86 -9.20 -28.91
N GLY A 274 13.12 -8.55 -29.81
CA GLY A 274 12.62 -9.20 -31.05
C GLY A 274 13.70 -9.57 -32.07
N ASN A 275 14.80 -8.84 -32.07
CA ASN A 275 15.88 -9.01 -33.06
C ASN A 275 17.14 -9.71 -32.52
N SER A 276 17.10 -10.19 -31.29
CA SER A 276 18.21 -10.97 -30.74
C SER A 276 18.24 -12.33 -31.45
N GLY A 277 19.29 -12.63 -32.21
CA GLY A 277 19.49 -13.90 -32.90
C GLY A 277 19.64 -15.12 -31.99
N HIS A 278 18.79 -15.26 -31.02
CA HIS A 278 18.77 -16.20 -29.92
C HIS A 278 17.32 -16.63 -29.63
N PRO A 279 17.04 -17.62 -28.79
CA PRO A 279 15.70 -18.17 -28.49
C PRO A 279 14.51 -17.19 -28.29
N GLY A 280 14.70 -15.91 -28.42
CA GLY A 280 13.63 -14.92 -28.43
C GLY A 280 12.93 -14.68 -29.74
N THR A 281 13.44 -15.20 -30.85
CA THR A 281 12.86 -15.06 -32.19
C THR A 281 11.92 -16.21 -32.52
N ILE A 282 11.01 -15.99 -33.46
CA ILE A 282 10.20 -17.07 -34.02
C ILE A 282 11.13 -17.96 -34.81
N TYR A 283 11.20 -19.24 -34.46
CA TYR A 283 12.03 -20.22 -35.13
C TYR A 283 11.28 -20.80 -36.32
N ASP A 284 11.93 -20.77 -37.42
CA ASP A 284 11.56 -21.55 -38.60
C ASP A 284 12.69 -22.55 -38.93
N LYS A 285 12.51 -23.27 -40.02
CA LYS A 285 13.51 -24.24 -40.50
C LYS A 285 14.88 -23.61 -40.83
N ASN A 286 14.94 -22.28 -40.97
CA ASN A 286 16.14 -21.55 -41.36
C ASN A 286 16.83 -20.86 -40.18
N ASN A 287 16.18 -20.80 -39.06
CA ASN A 287 16.66 -20.11 -37.85
C ASN A 287 16.86 -21.10 -36.71
N ALA A 288 18.05 -21.60 -36.49
CA ALA A 288 18.35 -22.47 -35.37
C ALA A 288 19.12 -21.79 -34.28
N ILE A 289 18.83 -22.28 -33.06
CA ILE A 289 19.65 -22.01 -31.91
C ILE A 289 20.84 -22.93 -31.92
N GLY A 290 22.03 -22.35 -31.86
CA GLY A 290 23.30 -23.11 -31.89
C GLY A 290 24.06 -23.02 -33.18
N GLY A 291 23.56 -22.23 -34.13
CA GLY A 291 24.21 -22.03 -35.43
C GLY A 291 23.84 -23.10 -36.46
N PRO A 292 24.26 -22.91 -37.69
CA PRO A 292 23.97 -23.83 -38.75
C PRO A 292 24.66 -25.18 -38.50
N LEU A 293 23.89 -26.25 -38.49
CA LEU A 293 24.44 -27.57 -38.59
C LEU A 293 24.82 -27.78 -40.07
N VAL A 294 26.11 -27.79 -40.35
CA VAL A 294 26.62 -28.17 -41.66
C VAL A 294 26.46 -29.69 -41.77
N ALA A 295 25.37 -30.12 -42.38
CA ALA A 295 25.29 -31.49 -42.86
C ALA A 295 26.09 -31.56 -44.15
N THR A 296 27.19 -32.24 -44.13
CA THR A 296 27.85 -32.67 -45.39
C THR A 296 26.90 -33.60 -46.10
N ALA A 297 26.24 -33.10 -47.11
CA ALA A 297 25.41 -33.89 -47.97
C ALA A 297 26.28 -34.86 -48.78
N PRO A 298 25.78 -36.08 -49.11
CA PRO A 298 26.47 -36.99 -49.96
C PRO A 298 26.64 -36.40 -51.37
N PRO A 299 27.37 -37.00 -52.24
CA PRO A 299 28.35 -36.57 -53.26
C PRO A 299 27.93 -35.51 -54.27
N SER A 300 26.88 -34.78 -54.09
CA SER A 300 26.44 -33.74 -55.03
C SER A 300 27.06 -32.34 -54.76
N GLY A 301 27.96 -32.20 -53.81
CA GLY A 301 28.67 -30.94 -53.56
C GLY A 301 27.81 -29.77 -53.03
N VAL A 302 26.55 -30.00 -52.74
CA VAL A 302 25.65 -28.97 -52.18
C VAL A 302 25.67 -29.05 -50.65
N THR A 303 26.26 -28.06 -50.02
CA THR A 303 26.22 -27.87 -48.58
C THR A 303 24.84 -27.32 -48.20
N THR A 304 23.94 -28.18 -47.76
CA THR A 304 22.69 -27.71 -47.14
C THR A 304 22.94 -27.40 -45.69
N THR A 305 22.94 -26.15 -45.37
CA THR A 305 22.95 -25.69 -43.97
C THR A 305 21.57 -25.95 -43.38
N GLN A 306 21.40 -27.07 -42.72
CA GLN A 306 20.16 -27.39 -42.01
C GLN A 306 20.25 -26.86 -40.56
N THR A 307 19.43 -25.89 -40.28
CA THR A 307 19.33 -25.28 -38.97
C THR A 307 18.36 -26.12 -38.13
N ILE A 308 18.86 -26.93 -37.24
CA ILE A 308 18.01 -27.72 -36.33
C ILE A 308 17.77 -26.94 -35.07
N VAL A 309 16.52 -26.53 -34.87
CA VAL A 309 16.09 -26.00 -33.58
C VAL A 309 16.09 -27.14 -32.59
N SER A 310 16.89 -27.03 -31.54
CA SER A 310 16.86 -28.02 -30.47
C SER A 310 15.48 -28.09 -29.85
N PRO A 311 14.81 -29.25 -29.82
CA PRO A 311 13.51 -29.40 -29.17
C PRO A 311 13.54 -29.02 -27.65
N ARG A 312 14.73 -29.01 -27.05
CA ARG A 312 14.93 -28.63 -25.66
C ARG A 312 14.76 -27.12 -25.41
N ILE A 313 14.81 -26.31 -26.46
CA ILE A 313 14.72 -24.85 -26.38
C ILE A 313 13.36 -24.36 -26.87
N LEU A 314 12.72 -25.11 -27.80
CA LEU A 314 11.34 -24.84 -28.18
C LEU A 314 10.42 -24.90 -26.97
N SER A 315 9.50 -23.95 -26.89
CA SER A 315 8.49 -23.84 -25.83
C SER A 315 9.03 -23.56 -24.43
N ARG A 316 10.31 -23.25 -24.27
CA ARG A 316 10.86 -22.79 -23.01
C ARG A 316 10.78 -21.27 -22.88
N GLY A 317 10.32 -20.79 -21.73
CA GLY A 317 10.37 -19.37 -21.41
C GLY A 317 11.82 -18.92 -21.21
N CYS A 318 12.13 -17.69 -21.61
CA CYS A 318 13.45 -17.08 -21.46
C CYS A 318 14.04 -17.22 -20.03
N PRO A 319 13.24 -17.11 -18.94
CA PRO A 319 13.74 -17.25 -17.57
C PRO A 319 14.22 -18.65 -17.18
N ASN A 320 14.05 -19.66 -18.02
CA ASN A 320 14.68 -20.96 -17.75
C ASN A 320 16.20 -20.89 -17.84
N CYS A 321 16.73 -19.95 -18.64
CA CYS A 321 18.16 -19.69 -18.74
C CYS A 321 18.52 -18.30 -18.18
N HIS A 322 17.69 -17.28 -18.43
CA HIS A 322 17.86 -15.91 -17.95
C HIS A 322 17.05 -15.68 -16.67
N ASN A 323 17.44 -16.33 -15.58
CA ASN A 323 16.64 -16.34 -14.35
C ASN A 323 16.89 -15.15 -13.40
N GLN A 324 17.88 -14.31 -13.70
CA GLN A 324 18.29 -13.15 -12.91
C GLN A 324 17.88 -11.81 -13.56
N ILE A 325 16.76 -11.80 -14.28
CA ILE A 325 16.29 -10.65 -15.08
C ILE A 325 16.03 -9.37 -14.28
N HIS A 326 15.85 -9.46 -12.94
CA HIS A 326 15.69 -8.28 -12.10
C HIS A 326 17.02 -7.62 -11.73
N GLY A 327 18.12 -8.24 -12.06
CA GLY A 327 19.49 -7.84 -11.74
C GLY A 327 20.32 -9.02 -11.27
N SER A 328 21.60 -8.99 -11.51
CA SER A 328 22.50 -10.09 -11.20
C SER A 328 23.82 -9.60 -10.63
N ASN A 329 24.36 -10.35 -9.68
CA ASN A 329 25.75 -10.26 -9.22
C ASN A 329 26.57 -11.46 -9.71
N SER A 330 26.00 -12.27 -10.59
CA SER A 330 26.68 -13.45 -11.17
C SER A 330 27.76 -13.05 -12.17
N PRO A 331 28.85 -13.82 -12.26
CA PRO A 331 29.85 -13.66 -13.31
C PRO A 331 29.32 -13.81 -14.75
N SER A 332 28.11 -14.34 -14.93
CA SER A 332 27.45 -14.42 -16.25
C SER A 332 27.17 -13.06 -16.88
N GLY A 333 27.32 -11.98 -16.10
CA GLY A 333 27.18 -10.61 -16.59
C GLY A 333 25.77 -10.27 -17.05
N VAL A 334 25.70 -9.48 -18.12
CA VAL A 334 24.44 -9.00 -18.74
C VAL A 334 23.56 -10.10 -19.34
N VAL A 335 24.02 -11.34 -19.32
CA VAL A 335 23.20 -12.50 -19.76
C VAL A 335 22.14 -12.84 -18.73
N PHE A 336 22.26 -12.34 -17.50
CA PHE A 336 21.33 -12.58 -16.40
C PHE A 336 21.05 -14.07 -16.13
N GLY A 337 22.00 -14.93 -16.44
CA GLY A 337 21.98 -16.35 -16.13
C GLY A 337 22.59 -16.62 -14.75
N ARG A 338 22.50 -17.89 -14.32
CA ARG A 338 23.30 -18.40 -13.20
C ARG A 338 24.64 -18.88 -13.66
#